data_a4b6a78c6df25ae52e371e79260101fe
#
_entry.id   a4b6a78c6df25ae52e371e79260101fe
#
_cell.length_a   1.000
_cell.length_b   1.000
_cell.length_c   1.000
_cell.angle_alpha   90.00
_cell.angle_beta   90.00
_cell.angle_gamma   90.00
#
_symmetry.space_group_name_H-M   'P 1'
#
loop_
_entity.id
_entity.type
_entity.pdbx_description
1 polymer ?
#
loop_
_entity_poly.entity_id
_entity_poly.type
_entity_poly.pdbx_seq_one_letter_code
_entity_poly.pdbx_strand_id
1 'polypeptide(L)'
;LAGFGERLNKLKKGLETVVYPEYEQDGVSFSGGEEQKIAIARAIYKGGQICILDEPTAALDPVSESRVYESFDEIVKGKTAVYISHRLSSCKFSDRIFVLDNGKIAESGTHEALLSQNGLYAQLWQAQAQYYKV
;
A
#
# COMPACT_ATOMS: atom_id res chain seq x y z
N LEU A 1 7.38 9.67 -6.66
CA LEU A 1 6.52 8.48 -6.65
C LEU A 1 6.41 7.88 -5.24
N ALA A 2 7.47 7.33 -4.63
CA ALA A 2 7.39 6.68 -3.31
C ALA A 2 7.23 7.65 -2.11
N GLY A 3 7.26 8.96 -2.31
CA GLY A 3 7.09 9.95 -1.24
C GLY A 3 8.22 10.05 -0.22
N PHE A 4 9.44 9.59 -0.55
CA PHE A 4 10.60 9.60 0.36
C PHE A 4 11.61 10.74 0.08
N GLY A 5 11.41 11.51 -0.99
CA GLY A 5 12.39 12.52 -1.45
C GLY A 5 12.74 13.60 -0.42
N GLU A 6 11.75 14.15 0.28
CA GLU A 6 11.98 15.17 1.30
C GLU A 6 12.85 14.66 2.46
N ARG A 7 12.64 13.40 2.86
CA ARG A 7 13.45 12.77 3.91
C ARG A 7 14.86 12.50 3.42
N LEU A 8 15.01 11.98 2.20
CA LEU A 8 16.30 11.73 1.58
C LEU A 8 17.18 12.99 1.53
N ASN A 9 16.59 14.13 1.17
CA ASN A 9 17.31 15.42 1.11
C ASN A 9 17.80 15.92 2.49
N LYS A 10 17.24 15.41 3.58
CA LYS A 10 17.65 15.73 4.95
C LYS A 10 18.73 14.81 5.50
N LEU A 11 19.05 13.73 4.80
CA LEU A 11 20.08 12.78 5.21
C LEU A 11 21.46 13.31 4.83
N LYS A 12 22.40 13.36 5.79
CA LYS A 12 23.75 13.90 5.58
C LYS A 12 24.53 13.20 4.47
N LYS A 13 24.37 11.88 4.36
CA LYS A 13 25.04 11.03 3.35
C LYS A 13 24.12 10.69 2.17
N GLY A 14 22.91 11.26 2.09
CA GLY A 14 21.95 10.97 1.01
C GLY A 14 21.68 9.47 0.87
N LEU A 15 21.86 8.95 -0.35
CA LEU A 15 21.68 7.53 -0.67
C LEU A 15 22.71 6.61 -0.01
N GLU A 16 23.87 7.12 0.40
CA GLU A 16 24.94 6.36 1.08
C GLU A 16 24.71 6.29 2.60
N THR A 17 23.55 6.74 3.08
CA THR A 17 23.22 6.66 4.49
C THR A 17 23.02 5.21 4.92
N VAL A 18 23.78 4.76 5.92
CA VAL A 18 23.61 3.43 6.51
C VAL A 18 22.31 3.38 7.29
N VAL A 19 21.52 2.38 7.02
CA VAL A 19 20.26 2.11 7.75
C VAL A 19 20.62 1.27 8.97
N TYR A 20 20.07 1.65 10.10
CA TYR A 20 20.27 1.09 11.43
C TYR A 20 21.62 1.45 12.09
N PRO A 21 21.56 2.10 13.29
CA PRO A 21 22.75 2.52 14.05
C PRO A 21 23.66 1.38 14.49
N GLU A 22 23.15 0.13 14.51
CA GLU A 22 23.90 -1.05 14.90
C GLU A 22 25.03 -1.38 13.94
N TYR A 23 24.97 -0.89 12.71
CA TYR A 23 25.97 -1.16 11.67
C TYR A 23 27.01 -0.04 11.53
N GLU A 24 26.67 1.19 11.92
CA GLU A 24 27.58 2.34 11.87
C GLU A 24 27.13 3.42 12.89
N GLN A 25 28.08 4.11 13.52
CA GLN A 25 27.77 5.17 14.50
C GLN A 25 26.87 6.29 13.94
N ASP A 26 26.96 6.56 12.62
CA ASP A 26 26.14 7.53 11.89
C ASP A 26 24.89 6.90 11.24
N GLY A 27 24.58 5.65 11.58
CA GLY A 27 23.40 4.95 11.04
C GLY A 27 22.11 5.64 11.47
N VAL A 28 21.11 5.63 10.61
CA VAL A 28 19.81 6.27 10.83
C VAL A 28 18.73 5.21 10.97
N SER A 29 17.93 5.29 12.02
CA SER A 29 16.70 4.52 12.14
C SER A 29 15.56 5.26 11.42
N PHE A 30 14.79 4.53 10.64
CA PHE A 30 13.59 5.03 9.99
C PHE A 30 12.34 4.63 10.76
N SER A 31 11.31 5.46 10.70
CA SER A 31 9.97 5.08 11.16
C SER A 31 9.38 4.01 10.25
N GLY A 32 8.41 3.23 10.74
CA GLY A 32 7.74 2.21 9.92
C GLY A 32 7.13 2.77 8.62
N GLY A 33 6.60 3.99 8.66
CA GLY A 33 6.11 4.67 7.45
C GLY A 33 7.23 5.07 6.48
N GLU A 34 8.42 5.43 6.97
CA GLU A 34 9.59 5.72 6.13
C GLU A 34 10.15 4.43 5.51
N GLU A 35 10.22 3.34 6.29
CA GLU A 35 10.63 2.02 5.79
C GLU A 35 9.68 1.51 4.69
N GLN A 36 8.39 1.71 4.87
CA GLN A 36 7.38 1.34 3.87
C GLN A 36 7.56 2.13 2.56
N LYS A 37 7.84 3.44 2.64
CA LYS A 37 8.16 4.26 1.47
C LYS A 37 9.43 3.80 0.75
N ILE A 38 10.45 3.36 1.50
CA ILE A 38 11.67 2.78 0.94
C ILE A 38 11.37 1.45 0.24
N ALA A 39 10.53 0.59 0.83
CA ALA A 39 10.12 -0.67 0.21
C ALA A 39 9.37 -0.43 -1.12
N ILE A 40 8.47 0.54 -1.16
CA ILE A 40 7.79 0.97 -2.39
C ILE A 40 8.81 1.46 -3.43
N ALA A 41 9.75 2.31 -3.03
CA ALA A 41 10.80 2.80 -3.93
C ALA A 41 11.64 1.66 -4.54
N ARG A 42 11.96 0.64 -3.75
CA ARG A 42 12.68 -0.57 -4.22
C ARG A 42 11.86 -1.35 -5.24
N ALA A 43 10.56 -1.52 -5.02
CA ALA A 43 9.67 -2.21 -5.95
C ALA A 43 9.58 -1.46 -7.29
N ILE A 44 9.48 -0.13 -7.25
CA ILE A 44 9.49 0.73 -8.44
C ILE A 44 10.81 0.58 -9.20
N TYR A 45 11.93 0.69 -8.52
CA TYR A 45 13.27 0.62 -9.13
C TYR A 45 13.53 -0.73 -9.79
N LYS A 46 13.08 -1.82 -9.17
CA LYS A 46 13.21 -3.18 -9.72
C LYS A 46 12.47 -3.36 -11.04
N GLY A 47 11.37 -2.64 -11.28
CA GLY A 47 10.68 -2.59 -12.57
C GLY A 47 10.04 -3.90 -13.05
N GLY A 48 9.72 -4.83 -12.14
CA GLY A 48 9.10 -6.12 -12.47
C GLY A 48 7.76 -5.98 -13.19
N GLN A 49 7.41 -6.96 -14.03
CA GLN A 49 6.11 -7.01 -14.73
C GLN A 49 4.93 -7.36 -13.79
N ILE A 50 5.23 -8.03 -12.68
CA ILE A 50 4.27 -8.35 -11.63
C ILE A 50 4.70 -7.60 -10.36
N CYS A 51 3.77 -6.88 -9.75
CA CYS A 51 3.97 -6.15 -8.52
C CYS A 51 3.01 -6.70 -7.47
N ILE A 52 3.54 -7.17 -6.35
CA ILE A 52 2.74 -7.63 -5.20
C ILE A 52 2.93 -6.60 -4.09
N LEU A 53 1.83 -6.02 -3.64
CA LEU A 53 1.76 -5.00 -2.61
C LEU A 53 0.97 -5.56 -1.44
N ASP A 54 1.69 -5.97 -0.39
CA ASP A 54 1.10 -6.53 0.82
C ASP A 54 1.04 -5.44 1.90
N GLU A 55 -0.17 -5.03 2.25
CA GLU A 55 -0.47 -3.96 3.22
C GLU A 55 0.39 -2.69 3.03
N PRO A 56 0.52 -2.15 1.81
CA PRO A 56 1.53 -1.14 1.47
C PRO A 56 1.30 0.22 2.14
N THR A 57 0.21 0.40 2.86
CA THR A 57 -0.12 1.65 3.56
C THR A 57 -0.40 1.45 5.05
N ALA A 58 -0.18 0.25 5.59
CA ALA A 58 -0.54 -0.08 6.97
C ALA A 58 0.11 0.83 8.02
N ALA A 59 1.36 1.25 7.80
CA ALA A 59 2.12 2.12 8.71
C ALA A 59 2.05 3.62 8.35
N LEU A 60 1.20 4.00 7.39
CA LEU A 60 1.06 5.38 6.94
C LEU A 60 -0.11 6.08 7.63
N ASP A 61 0.06 7.37 7.89
CA ASP A 61 -1.03 8.25 8.25
C ASP A 61 -1.97 8.48 7.05
N PRO A 62 -3.24 8.92 7.26
CA PRO A 62 -4.22 9.04 6.19
C PRO A 62 -3.80 9.97 5.03
N VAL A 63 -3.03 11.03 5.32
CA VAL A 63 -2.56 11.97 4.29
C VAL A 63 -1.46 11.34 3.44
N SER A 64 -0.52 10.65 4.07
CA SER A 64 0.53 9.90 3.39
C SER A 64 -0.04 8.74 2.59
N GLU A 65 -1.05 8.05 3.13
CA GLU A 65 -1.77 6.98 2.45
C GLU A 65 -2.40 7.47 1.15
N SER A 66 -3.18 8.57 1.19
CA SER A 66 -3.81 9.15 -0.01
C SER A 66 -2.78 9.46 -1.12
N ARG A 67 -1.65 10.06 -0.75
CA ARG A 67 -0.58 10.37 -1.70
C ARG A 67 0.05 9.12 -2.34
N VAL A 68 0.17 8.06 -1.57
CA VAL A 68 0.69 6.77 -2.09
C VAL A 68 -0.31 6.16 -3.06
N TYR A 69 -1.61 6.20 -2.77
CA TYR A 69 -2.64 5.71 -3.70
C TYR A 69 -2.67 6.51 -5.01
N GLU A 70 -2.57 7.83 -4.96
CA GLU A 70 -2.46 8.66 -6.16
C GLU A 70 -1.27 8.28 -7.05
N SER A 71 -0.19 7.78 -6.42
CA SER A 71 1.01 7.33 -7.14
C SER A 71 0.93 5.89 -7.63
N PHE A 72 0.00 5.07 -7.10
CA PHE A 72 -0.07 3.65 -7.46
C PHE A 72 -0.38 3.42 -8.93
N ASP A 73 -1.27 4.19 -9.52
CA ASP A 73 -1.60 4.09 -10.95
C ASP A 73 -0.36 4.25 -11.83
N GLU A 74 0.55 5.16 -11.45
CA GLU A 74 1.82 5.33 -12.15
C GLU A 74 2.80 4.18 -11.88
N ILE A 75 2.84 3.67 -10.64
CA ILE A 75 3.75 2.59 -10.23
C ILE A 75 3.41 1.28 -10.93
N VAL A 76 2.11 0.99 -11.08
CA VAL A 76 1.63 -0.27 -11.66
C VAL A 76 1.29 -0.17 -13.14
N LYS A 77 1.43 1.00 -13.75
CA LYS A 77 1.10 1.23 -15.16
C LYS A 77 1.79 0.24 -16.07
N GLY A 78 1.00 -0.50 -16.84
CA GLY A 78 1.49 -1.54 -17.77
C GLY A 78 2.01 -2.82 -17.09
N LYS A 79 1.66 -3.04 -15.81
CA LYS A 79 2.04 -4.22 -15.03
C LYS A 79 0.81 -4.94 -14.51
N THR A 80 0.98 -6.18 -14.10
CA THR A 80 -0.01 -6.88 -13.29
C THR A 80 0.27 -6.57 -11.81
N ALA A 81 -0.69 -5.98 -11.13
CA ALA A 81 -0.59 -5.68 -9.70
C ALA A 81 -1.51 -6.57 -8.88
N VAL A 82 -0.97 -7.16 -7.83
CA VAL A 82 -1.74 -7.85 -6.79
C VAL A 82 -1.64 -7.00 -5.52
N TYR A 83 -2.79 -6.54 -5.05
CA TYR A 83 -2.90 -5.69 -3.88
C TYR A 83 -3.59 -6.46 -2.76
N ILE A 84 -2.92 -6.59 -1.62
CA ILE A 84 -3.47 -7.23 -0.43
C ILE A 84 -3.71 -6.15 0.61
N SER A 85 -4.95 -6.03 1.07
CA SER A 85 -5.31 -5.05 2.10
C SER A 85 -6.52 -5.48 2.90
N HIS A 86 -6.54 -5.10 4.16
CA HIS A 86 -7.72 -5.12 5.00
C HIS A 86 -8.48 -3.79 4.98
N ARG A 87 -7.92 -2.74 4.33
CA ARG A 87 -8.57 -1.43 4.14
C ARG A 87 -9.32 -1.43 2.82
N LEU A 88 -10.63 -1.63 2.89
CA LEU A 88 -11.46 -1.78 1.69
C LEU A 88 -11.54 -0.50 0.85
N SER A 89 -11.34 0.67 1.45
CA SER A 89 -11.29 1.96 0.72
C SER A 89 -10.29 1.95 -0.44
N SER A 90 -9.21 1.19 -0.31
CA SER A 90 -8.21 1.03 -1.34
C SER A 90 -8.57 0.01 -2.42
N CYS A 91 -9.41 -0.95 -2.09
CA CYS A 91 -9.78 -2.02 -3.03
C CYS A 91 -10.68 -1.52 -4.18
N LYS A 92 -11.38 -0.39 -4.01
CA LYS A 92 -12.30 0.17 -5.03
C LYS A 92 -11.63 0.55 -6.35
N PHE A 93 -10.32 0.75 -6.35
CA PHE A 93 -9.54 1.10 -7.55
C PHE A 93 -9.04 -0.13 -8.32
N SER A 94 -9.28 -1.34 -7.81
CA SER A 94 -8.84 -2.57 -8.44
C SER A 94 -9.81 -3.01 -9.53
N ASP A 95 -9.29 -3.50 -10.67
CA ASP A 95 -10.10 -4.07 -11.75
C ASP A 95 -10.90 -5.30 -11.28
N ARG A 96 -10.33 -6.05 -10.34
CA ARG A 96 -10.95 -7.25 -9.78
C ARG A 96 -10.55 -7.45 -8.32
N ILE A 97 -11.53 -7.77 -7.51
CA ILE A 97 -11.39 -8.05 -6.08
C ILE A 97 -11.66 -9.54 -5.85
N PHE A 98 -10.86 -10.16 -5.02
CA PHE A 98 -11.04 -11.52 -4.50
C PHE A 98 -11.20 -11.43 -2.97
N VAL A 99 -12.32 -11.88 -2.47
CA VAL A 99 -12.59 -11.96 -1.03
C VAL A 99 -12.23 -13.36 -0.57
N LEU A 100 -11.29 -13.44 0.37
CA LEU A 100 -10.83 -14.70 0.94
C LEU A 100 -11.51 -14.93 2.30
N ASP A 101 -12.09 -16.10 2.47
CA ASP A 101 -12.64 -16.56 3.73
C ASP A 101 -12.31 -18.03 3.95
N ASN A 102 -11.85 -18.38 5.15
CA ASN A 102 -11.46 -19.74 5.52
C ASN A 102 -10.54 -20.43 4.51
N GLY A 103 -9.57 -19.68 3.94
CA GLY A 103 -8.59 -20.21 2.97
C GLY A 103 -9.14 -20.46 1.56
N LYS A 104 -10.34 -19.97 1.26
CA LYS A 104 -11.00 -20.10 -0.07
C LYS A 104 -11.41 -18.73 -0.59
N ILE A 105 -11.54 -18.63 -1.91
CA ILE A 105 -12.17 -17.46 -2.54
C ILE A 105 -13.68 -17.59 -2.31
N ALA A 106 -14.22 -16.74 -1.43
CA ALA A 106 -15.64 -16.68 -1.14
C ALA A 106 -16.40 -15.87 -2.20
N GLU A 107 -15.83 -14.74 -2.62
CA GLU A 107 -16.43 -13.85 -3.61
C GLU A 107 -15.37 -13.31 -4.57
N SER A 108 -15.77 -12.98 -5.79
CA SER A 108 -14.91 -12.25 -6.72
C SER A 108 -15.71 -11.38 -7.67
N GLY A 109 -15.23 -10.17 -7.95
CA GLY A 109 -15.90 -9.23 -8.84
C GLY A 109 -15.27 -7.84 -8.81
N THR A 110 -15.93 -6.88 -9.44
CA THR A 110 -15.62 -5.45 -9.25
C THR A 110 -16.21 -4.95 -7.93
N HIS A 111 -15.77 -3.79 -7.50
CA HIS A 111 -16.31 -3.13 -6.30
C HIS A 111 -17.85 -3.02 -6.34
N GLU A 112 -18.38 -2.51 -7.43
CA GLU A 112 -19.81 -2.29 -7.60
C GLU A 112 -20.61 -3.61 -7.63
N ALA A 113 -20.07 -4.62 -8.34
CA ALA A 113 -20.69 -5.93 -8.41
C ALA A 113 -20.78 -6.60 -7.05
N LEU A 114 -19.70 -6.55 -6.26
CA LEU A 114 -19.65 -7.14 -4.92
C LEU A 114 -20.54 -6.39 -3.93
N LEU A 115 -20.64 -5.07 -4.01
CA LEU A 115 -21.59 -4.31 -3.19
C LEU A 115 -23.04 -4.68 -3.49
N SER A 116 -23.40 -4.85 -4.79
CA SER A 116 -24.75 -5.17 -5.20
C SER A 116 -25.19 -6.59 -4.80
N GLN A 117 -24.23 -7.50 -4.62
CA GLN A 117 -24.50 -8.87 -4.14
C GLN A 117 -24.91 -8.93 -2.67
N ASN A 118 -24.66 -7.86 -1.89
CA ASN A 118 -24.91 -7.81 -0.44
C ASN A 118 -24.29 -8.99 0.34
N GLY A 119 -23.17 -9.51 -0.15
CA GLY A 119 -22.45 -10.62 0.44
C GLY A 119 -21.43 -10.19 1.50
N LEU A 120 -20.40 -11.01 1.69
CA LEU A 120 -19.35 -10.78 2.69
C LEU A 120 -18.61 -9.46 2.44
N TYR A 121 -18.25 -9.16 1.18
CA TYR A 121 -17.61 -7.90 0.82
C TYR A 121 -18.44 -6.68 1.23
N ALA A 122 -19.74 -6.70 0.91
CA ALA A 122 -20.63 -5.59 1.24
C ALA A 122 -20.76 -5.39 2.76
N GLN A 123 -20.83 -6.46 3.53
CA GLN A 123 -20.85 -6.41 5.00
C GLN A 123 -19.57 -5.79 5.56
N LEU A 124 -18.40 -6.23 5.09
CA LEU A 124 -17.10 -5.69 5.50
C LEU A 124 -16.97 -4.21 5.11
N TRP A 125 -17.41 -3.85 3.91
CA TRP A 125 -17.42 -2.46 3.45
C TRP A 125 -18.26 -1.56 4.35
N GLN A 126 -19.49 -1.98 4.66
CA GLN A 126 -20.41 -1.22 5.54
C GLN A 126 -19.84 -1.07 6.95
N ALA A 127 -19.25 -2.14 7.49
CA ALA A 127 -18.60 -2.10 8.79
C ALA A 127 -17.46 -1.07 8.84
N GLN A 128 -16.59 -1.04 7.83
CA GLN A 128 -15.51 -0.06 7.76
C GLN A 128 -16.01 1.36 7.52
N ALA A 129 -17.01 1.55 6.65
CA ALA A 129 -17.55 2.87 6.34
C ALA A 129 -18.15 3.57 7.57
N GLN A 130 -18.64 2.82 8.55
CA GLN A 130 -19.17 3.37 9.79
C GLN A 130 -18.08 4.04 10.65
N TYR A 131 -16.85 3.56 10.62
CA TYR A 131 -15.71 4.13 11.35
C TYR A 131 -15.15 5.41 10.71
N TYR A 132 -15.44 5.66 9.44
CA TYR A 132 -14.98 6.86 8.72
C TYR A 132 -16.03 7.96 8.61
N LYS A 133 -17.25 7.74 9.14
CA LYS A 133 -18.28 8.79 9.29
C LYS A 133 -18.11 9.43 10.67
N VAL A 134 -17.21 10.42 10.75
CA VAL A 134 -17.17 11.40 11.83
C VAL A 134 -17.54 12.76 11.26
#